data_a0dc22d67b23a73da013bc272937c218
#
_entry.id   a0dc22d67b23a73da013bc272937c218
#
_cell.length_a   1.000
_cell.length_b   1.000
_cell.length_c   1.000
_cell.angle_alpha   90.00
_cell.angle_beta   90.00
_cell.angle_gamma   90.00
#
_symmetry.space_group_name_H-M   'P 1'
#
loop_
_entity.id
_entity.type
_entity.pdbx_description
1 polymer ?
#
loop_
_entity_poly.entity_id
_entity_poly.type
_entity_poly.pdbx_seq_one_letter_code
_entity_poly.pdbx_strand_id
1 'polypeptide(L)'
;KTTRMFKTSSLRRCFLAMTLLMCGGAQAQTPPTFQLGVAPHTSARIILEMYQPLRLQLEKALGIPVEVVTAGDFTEFARRMLAQEYDIAITTGHQARLSQTDAGYTPLLTYRADFRAVALVADSSPIKKPKDLLGKSVLGLSPTSLVTLWGQHWLKQNGINEPLRYVSASDSVARLVLAGDAVAGFMSLANYQSLSRELQAKLRFLVISDPIAGRVYMLNKRQLANKDKLEATLANFADSADGKAYFEKYKLEGYRKLKPKELDSMDPYAAEVRQTLK
;
A
#
# COMPACT_ATOMS: atom_id res chain seq x y z
N LYS A 1 -15.96 39.13 -89.30
CA LYS A 1 -16.53 37.85 -88.76
C LYS A 1 -15.58 37.37 -87.64
N THR A 2 -16.03 37.52 -86.37
CA THR A 2 -15.23 37.36 -85.18
C THR A 2 -15.55 36.04 -84.53
N THR A 3 -14.54 35.18 -84.37
CA THR A 3 -14.68 33.91 -83.70
C THR A 3 -14.09 33.99 -82.32
N ARG A 4 -14.90 33.83 -81.27
CA ARG A 4 -14.51 33.81 -79.91
C ARG A 4 -13.95 32.45 -79.51
N MET A 5 -12.71 32.43 -79.04
CA MET A 5 -12.06 31.29 -78.32
C MET A 5 -12.54 31.25 -76.82
N PHE A 6 -13.12 30.13 -76.44
CA PHE A 6 -13.44 29.85 -75.04
C PHE A 6 -12.21 29.30 -74.33
N LYS A 7 -11.81 29.92 -73.23
CA LYS A 7 -10.76 29.47 -72.34
C LYS A 7 -11.29 28.40 -71.39
N THR A 8 -10.81 27.15 -71.52
CA THR A 8 -10.97 26.05 -70.57
C THR A 8 -9.71 25.96 -69.70
N SER A 9 -9.66 26.62 -68.51
CA SER A 9 -8.52 26.50 -67.62
C SER A 9 -8.87 26.74 -66.14
N SER A 10 -10.00 26.28 -65.66
CA SER A 10 -10.31 26.43 -64.19
C SER A 10 -10.76 25.16 -63.48
N LEU A 11 -10.78 23.99 -64.10
CA LEU A 11 -11.24 22.75 -63.46
C LEU A 11 -10.09 21.81 -62.94
N ARG A 12 -8.82 22.15 -63.20
CA ARG A 12 -7.70 21.28 -62.79
C ARG A 12 -7.01 21.70 -61.47
N ARG A 13 -7.38 22.82 -60.87
CA ARG A 13 -6.78 23.31 -59.64
C ARG A 13 -7.53 22.98 -58.34
N CYS A 14 -8.76 22.49 -58.41
CA CYS A 14 -9.55 22.11 -57.21
C CYS A 14 -9.36 20.64 -56.78
N PHE A 15 -8.74 19.78 -57.56
CA PHE A 15 -8.56 18.36 -57.19
C PHE A 15 -7.24 18.04 -56.48
N LEU A 16 -6.29 18.98 -56.40
CA LEU A 16 -5.00 18.78 -55.70
C LEU A 16 -4.98 19.32 -54.24
N ALA A 17 -6.04 20.00 -53.81
CA ALA A 17 -6.10 20.57 -52.44
C ALA A 17 -6.88 19.73 -51.44
N MET A 18 -7.43 18.57 -51.83
CA MET A 18 -8.32 17.77 -50.96
C MET A 18 -7.72 16.44 -50.51
N THR A 19 -6.43 16.18 -50.80
CA THR A 19 -5.73 14.93 -50.42
C THR A 19 -4.71 15.09 -49.28
N LEU A 20 -4.63 16.24 -48.63
CA LEU A 20 -3.62 16.50 -47.57
C LEU A 20 -4.19 16.70 -46.18
N LEU A 21 -5.44 16.31 -45.92
CA LEU A 21 -6.06 16.49 -44.57
C LEU A 21 -6.51 15.18 -43.91
N MET A 22 -5.93 14.03 -44.27
CA MET A 22 -6.13 12.77 -43.57
C MET A 22 -4.81 12.21 -42.99
N CYS A 23 -3.94 13.07 -42.49
CA CYS A 23 -3.01 12.67 -41.42
C CYS A 23 -3.77 12.78 -40.10
N GLY A 24 -4.71 11.83 -39.90
CA GLY A 24 -5.30 11.60 -38.61
C GLY A 24 -4.15 11.38 -37.60
N GLY A 25 -3.98 12.33 -36.66
CA GLY A 25 -3.02 12.19 -35.57
C GLY A 25 -3.26 10.86 -34.91
N ALA A 26 -2.38 9.89 -35.13
CA ALA A 26 -2.24 8.76 -34.25
C ALA A 26 -1.86 9.37 -32.89
N GLN A 27 -2.84 9.61 -32.04
CA GLN A 27 -2.57 9.86 -30.63
C GLN A 27 -1.79 8.64 -30.17
N ALA A 28 -0.50 8.82 -29.93
CA ALA A 28 0.33 7.83 -29.28
C ALA A 28 -0.34 7.56 -27.94
N GLN A 29 -1.13 6.50 -27.84
CA GLN A 29 -1.67 6.03 -26.58
C GLN A 29 -0.46 5.71 -25.71
N THR A 30 -0.31 6.46 -24.63
CA THR A 30 0.69 6.14 -23.62
C THR A 30 0.49 4.67 -23.25
N PRO A 31 1.53 3.83 -23.35
CA PRO A 31 1.37 2.41 -23.03
C PRO A 31 0.78 2.27 -21.62
N PRO A 32 -0.14 1.33 -21.42
CA PRO A 32 -0.76 1.14 -20.11
C PRO A 32 0.34 0.85 -19.07
N THR A 33 0.36 1.66 -18.01
CA THR A 33 1.30 1.48 -16.89
C THR A 33 0.66 0.60 -15.83
N PHE A 34 1.37 -0.42 -15.37
CA PHE A 34 0.92 -1.31 -14.31
C PHE A 34 1.13 -0.63 -12.95
N GLN A 35 0.06 -0.47 -12.16
CA GLN A 35 0.08 0.23 -10.89
C GLN A 35 0.29 -0.75 -9.73
N LEU A 36 1.48 -0.73 -9.12
CA LEU A 36 1.80 -1.46 -7.89
C LEU A 36 1.53 -0.56 -6.68
N GLY A 37 0.32 -0.62 -6.14
CA GLY A 37 -0.08 0.14 -4.96
C GLY A 37 0.50 -0.44 -3.69
N VAL A 38 1.12 0.39 -2.85
CA VAL A 38 1.67 -0.02 -1.56
C VAL A 38 1.09 0.86 -0.46
N ALA A 39 0.45 0.25 0.54
CA ALA A 39 -0.10 0.98 1.68
C ALA A 39 1.00 1.76 2.43
N PRO A 40 0.71 2.98 2.93
CA PRO A 40 1.71 3.90 3.49
C PRO A 40 2.15 3.50 4.91
N HIS A 41 2.79 2.34 5.04
CA HIS A 41 3.28 1.81 6.31
C HIS A 41 4.59 2.45 6.79
N THR A 42 5.26 3.19 5.93
CA THR A 42 6.45 4.01 6.21
C THR A 42 6.47 5.19 5.23
N SER A 43 7.53 6.00 5.23
CA SER A 43 7.61 7.15 4.32
C SER A 43 7.61 6.70 2.84
N ALA A 44 7.05 7.55 1.95
CA ALA A 44 6.97 7.26 0.53
C ALA A 44 8.34 6.94 -0.09
N ARG A 45 9.40 7.67 0.32
CA ARG A 45 10.77 7.40 -0.15
C ARG A 45 11.22 5.98 0.18
N ILE A 46 10.99 5.54 1.41
CA ILE A 46 11.37 4.18 1.84
C ILE A 46 10.54 3.13 1.10
N ILE A 47 9.25 3.37 0.85
CA ILE A 47 8.39 2.48 0.06
C ILE A 47 8.95 2.32 -1.35
N LEU A 48 9.28 3.42 -2.03
CA LEU A 48 9.83 3.37 -3.38
C LEU A 48 11.16 2.60 -3.42
N GLU A 49 12.07 2.85 -2.49
CA GLU A 49 13.33 2.10 -2.38
C GLU A 49 13.08 0.62 -2.09
N MET A 50 12.17 0.30 -1.17
CA MET A 50 11.87 -1.06 -0.74
C MET A 50 11.32 -1.92 -1.89
N TYR A 51 10.41 -1.38 -2.68
CA TYR A 51 9.73 -2.14 -3.74
C TYR A 51 10.38 -2.01 -5.12
N GLN A 52 11.45 -1.24 -5.26
CA GLN A 52 12.18 -1.06 -6.53
C GLN A 52 12.66 -2.38 -7.16
N PRO A 53 13.26 -3.34 -6.43
CA PRO A 53 13.67 -4.60 -7.03
C PRO A 53 12.49 -5.42 -7.58
N LEU A 54 11.37 -5.47 -6.85
CA LEU A 54 10.16 -6.14 -7.29
C LEU A 54 9.54 -5.45 -8.51
N ARG A 55 9.52 -4.10 -8.52
CA ARG A 55 9.05 -3.30 -9.65
C ARG A 55 9.77 -3.69 -10.94
N LEU A 56 11.11 -3.73 -10.90
CA LEU A 56 11.94 -4.10 -12.06
C LEU A 56 11.65 -5.53 -12.55
N GLN A 57 11.45 -6.47 -11.62
CA GLN A 57 11.11 -7.84 -11.97
C GLN A 57 9.74 -7.95 -12.63
N LEU A 58 8.74 -7.22 -12.12
CA LEU A 58 7.40 -7.15 -12.73
C LEU A 58 7.45 -6.50 -14.11
N GLU A 59 8.16 -5.39 -14.26
CA GLU A 59 8.32 -4.68 -15.54
C GLU A 59 8.94 -5.60 -16.60
N LYS A 60 10.02 -6.31 -16.24
CA LYS A 60 10.64 -7.31 -17.13
C LYS A 60 9.68 -8.43 -17.51
N ALA A 61 8.90 -8.93 -16.55
CA ALA A 61 7.98 -10.03 -16.80
C ALA A 61 6.77 -9.60 -17.64
N LEU A 62 6.20 -8.42 -17.36
CA LEU A 62 5.00 -7.94 -18.03
C LEU A 62 5.29 -7.32 -19.41
N GLY A 63 6.49 -6.77 -19.62
CA GLY A 63 6.86 -6.06 -20.86
C GLY A 63 6.20 -4.68 -20.99
N ILE A 64 5.68 -4.13 -19.90
CA ILE A 64 5.09 -2.78 -19.81
C ILE A 64 5.65 -2.05 -18.60
N PRO A 65 5.64 -0.70 -18.57
CA PRO A 65 6.08 0.07 -17.41
C PRO A 65 5.32 -0.33 -16.15
N VAL A 66 6.04 -0.43 -15.02
CA VAL A 66 5.48 -0.67 -13.69
C VAL A 66 5.80 0.50 -12.79
N GLU A 67 4.80 1.05 -12.14
CA GLU A 67 4.94 2.18 -11.24
C GLU A 67 4.56 1.76 -9.80
N VAL A 68 5.46 2.05 -8.85
CA VAL A 68 5.16 1.90 -7.42
C VAL A 68 4.48 3.17 -6.96
N VAL A 69 3.27 3.04 -6.48
CA VAL A 69 2.46 4.16 -5.99
C VAL A 69 2.02 3.93 -4.55
N THR A 70 1.90 5.01 -3.79
CA THR A 70 1.38 4.98 -2.42
C THR A 70 0.37 6.12 -2.25
N ALA A 71 -0.14 6.30 -1.04
CA ALA A 71 -1.09 7.37 -0.71
C ALA A 71 -0.57 8.19 0.48
N GLY A 72 -1.20 9.32 0.76
CA GLY A 72 -0.86 10.17 1.88
C GLY A 72 -1.11 9.51 3.24
N ASP A 73 -2.14 8.67 3.32
CA ASP A 73 -2.49 7.88 4.50
C ASP A 73 -3.25 6.60 4.13
N PHE A 74 -3.55 5.76 5.14
CA PHE A 74 -4.26 4.49 4.94
C PHE A 74 -5.72 4.69 4.51
N THR A 75 -6.36 5.80 4.85
CA THR A 75 -7.74 6.12 4.45
C THR A 75 -7.82 6.39 2.96
N GLU A 76 -6.92 7.23 2.46
CA GLU A 76 -6.81 7.53 1.03
C GLU A 76 -6.41 6.29 0.23
N PHE A 77 -5.47 5.49 0.75
CA PHE A 77 -5.09 4.23 0.11
C PHE A 77 -6.29 3.29 -0.04
N ALA A 78 -7.11 3.15 1.01
CA ALA A 78 -8.31 2.33 0.96
C ALA A 78 -9.33 2.84 -0.07
N ARG A 79 -9.56 4.16 -0.16
CA ARG A 79 -10.45 4.75 -1.18
C ARG A 79 -10.00 4.42 -2.59
N ARG A 80 -8.72 4.65 -2.88
CA ARG A 80 -8.12 4.37 -4.19
C ARG A 80 -8.15 2.88 -4.54
N MET A 81 -7.94 2.01 -3.55
CA MET A 81 -8.06 0.57 -3.72
C MET A 81 -9.50 0.15 -4.03
N LEU A 82 -10.50 0.70 -3.32
CA LEU A 82 -11.92 0.44 -3.62
C LEU A 82 -12.34 1.02 -4.98
N ALA A 83 -11.75 2.13 -5.40
CA ALA A 83 -11.88 2.67 -6.77
C ALA A 83 -11.12 1.83 -7.83
N GLN A 84 -10.47 0.74 -7.43
CA GLN A 84 -9.74 -0.18 -8.30
C GLN A 84 -8.57 0.47 -9.06
N GLU A 85 -7.92 1.49 -8.50
CA GLU A 85 -6.82 2.20 -9.15
C GLU A 85 -5.54 1.36 -9.28
N TYR A 86 -5.33 0.37 -8.39
CA TYR A 86 -4.14 -0.48 -8.37
C TYR A 86 -4.36 -1.79 -9.12
N ASP A 87 -3.36 -2.27 -9.86
CA ASP A 87 -3.34 -3.60 -10.48
C ASP A 87 -3.00 -4.68 -9.47
N ILE A 88 -1.98 -4.44 -8.65
CA ILE A 88 -1.74 -5.14 -7.39
C ILE A 88 -1.74 -4.10 -6.27
N ALA A 89 -2.44 -4.39 -5.19
CA ALA A 89 -2.36 -3.63 -3.94
C ALA A 89 -1.67 -4.45 -2.86
N ILE A 90 -0.59 -3.92 -2.27
CA ILE A 90 0.11 -4.52 -1.13
C ILE A 90 -0.36 -3.77 0.11
N THR A 91 -1.21 -4.42 0.91
CA THR A 91 -1.87 -3.78 2.04
C THR A 91 -2.01 -4.73 3.24
N THR A 92 -2.41 -4.19 4.38
CA THR A 92 -2.64 -4.99 5.60
C THR A 92 -3.94 -5.77 5.53
N GLY A 93 -4.04 -6.86 6.30
CA GLY A 93 -5.09 -7.88 6.20
C GLY A 93 -6.52 -7.34 6.21
N HIS A 94 -6.82 -6.33 7.04
CA HIS A 94 -8.16 -5.74 7.12
C HIS A 94 -8.57 -4.96 5.85
N GLN A 95 -7.64 -4.21 5.24
CA GLN A 95 -7.88 -3.56 3.95
C GLN A 95 -7.87 -4.58 2.79
N ALA A 96 -7.06 -5.64 2.90
CA ALA A 96 -7.14 -6.76 1.97
C ALA A 96 -8.54 -7.43 2.03
N ARG A 97 -9.07 -7.66 3.23
CA ARG A 97 -10.44 -8.17 3.41
C ARG A 97 -11.48 -7.23 2.82
N LEU A 98 -11.39 -5.94 3.12
CA LEU A 98 -12.28 -4.92 2.56
C LEU A 98 -12.26 -4.93 1.03
N SER A 99 -11.09 -4.95 0.41
CA SER A 99 -10.98 -4.96 -1.06
C SER A 99 -11.49 -6.27 -1.67
N GLN A 100 -11.32 -7.40 -0.98
CA GLN A 100 -11.85 -8.68 -1.41
C GLN A 100 -13.38 -8.67 -1.46
N THR A 101 -14.03 -8.15 -0.40
CA THR A 101 -15.49 -8.14 -0.30
C THR A 101 -16.16 -7.04 -1.13
N ASP A 102 -15.56 -5.85 -1.19
CA ASP A 102 -16.21 -4.65 -1.71
C ASP A 102 -15.74 -4.25 -3.11
N ALA A 103 -14.54 -4.70 -3.55
CA ALA A 103 -13.97 -4.33 -4.85
C ALA A 103 -13.54 -5.54 -5.72
N GLY A 104 -13.73 -6.77 -5.23
CA GLY A 104 -13.46 -7.99 -6.00
C GLY A 104 -11.98 -8.27 -6.25
N TYR A 105 -11.09 -7.78 -5.39
CA TYR A 105 -9.69 -8.18 -5.41
C TYR A 105 -9.52 -9.62 -4.95
N THR A 106 -8.50 -10.30 -5.46
CA THR A 106 -8.15 -11.69 -5.10
C THR A 106 -6.80 -11.72 -4.39
N PRO A 107 -6.68 -12.35 -3.21
CA PRO A 107 -5.40 -12.49 -2.54
C PRO A 107 -4.47 -13.43 -3.33
N LEU A 108 -3.22 -13.02 -3.56
CA LEU A 108 -2.18 -13.84 -4.19
C LEU A 108 -1.31 -14.53 -3.13
N LEU A 109 -0.70 -13.75 -2.26
CA LEU A 109 0.25 -14.20 -1.25
C LEU A 109 0.42 -13.18 -0.13
N THR A 110 1.08 -13.61 0.93
CA THR A 110 1.52 -12.77 2.06
C THR A 110 2.96 -13.12 2.42
N TYR A 111 3.56 -12.36 3.33
CA TYR A 111 4.87 -12.70 3.88
C TYR A 111 4.80 -13.86 4.88
N ARG A 112 5.91 -14.59 5.05
CA ARG A 112 6.03 -15.64 6.07
C ARG A 112 6.14 -15.05 7.47
N ALA A 113 6.88 -13.94 7.61
CA ALA A 113 7.00 -13.24 8.88
C ALA A 113 5.63 -12.83 9.43
N ASP A 114 5.42 -13.11 10.70
CA ASP A 114 4.21 -12.72 11.42
C ASP A 114 4.06 -11.20 11.44
N PHE A 115 2.86 -10.73 11.17
CA PHE A 115 2.51 -9.34 11.46
C PHE A 115 2.01 -9.23 12.90
N ARG A 116 2.66 -8.37 13.69
CA ARG A 116 2.29 -8.07 15.07
C ARG A 116 2.23 -6.56 15.27
N ALA A 117 1.22 -6.11 16.00
CA ALA A 117 1.16 -4.75 16.50
C ALA A 117 1.83 -4.70 17.88
N VAL A 118 2.41 -3.57 18.20
CA VAL A 118 3.05 -3.31 19.51
C VAL A 118 2.62 -1.97 20.07
N ALA A 119 2.48 -1.88 21.39
CA ALA A 119 2.43 -0.62 22.09
C ALA A 119 3.81 -0.34 22.69
N LEU A 120 4.38 0.81 22.34
CA LEU A 120 5.70 1.25 22.76
C LEU A 120 5.58 2.32 23.85
N VAL A 121 6.50 2.27 24.79
CA VAL A 121 6.77 3.34 25.75
C VAL A 121 8.28 3.58 25.83
N ALA A 122 8.71 4.75 26.33
CA ALA A 122 10.12 4.96 26.63
C ALA A 122 10.58 3.96 27.69
N ASP A 123 11.81 3.47 27.61
CA ASP A 123 12.34 2.51 28.59
C ASP A 123 12.32 3.06 30.02
N SER A 124 12.63 4.35 30.19
CA SER A 124 12.55 5.07 31.44
C SER A 124 11.13 5.43 31.91
N SER A 125 10.10 5.12 31.12
CA SER A 125 8.71 5.51 31.44
C SER A 125 8.18 4.81 32.69
N PRO A 126 7.40 5.50 33.56
CA PRO A 126 6.70 4.89 34.67
C PRO A 126 5.53 4.00 34.28
N ILE A 127 5.10 4.03 32.97
CA ILE A 127 4.00 3.23 32.47
C ILE A 127 4.37 1.74 32.48
N LYS A 128 3.75 0.93 33.30
CA LYS A 128 4.04 -0.51 33.46
C LYS A 128 2.88 -1.41 33.02
N LYS A 129 1.65 -0.91 33.07
CA LYS A 129 0.42 -1.66 32.76
C LYS A 129 -0.55 -0.77 31.98
N PRO A 130 -1.54 -1.37 31.28
CA PRO A 130 -2.48 -0.60 30.45
C PRO A 130 -3.16 0.56 31.22
N LYS A 131 -3.61 0.33 32.43
CA LYS A 131 -4.31 1.35 33.24
C LYS A 131 -3.50 2.61 33.51
N ASP A 132 -2.17 2.54 33.43
CA ASP A 132 -1.31 3.71 33.59
C ASP A 132 -1.41 4.69 32.41
N LEU A 133 -2.09 4.29 31.33
CA LEU A 133 -2.39 5.13 30.16
C LEU A 133 -3.64 6.00 30.32
N LEU A 134 -4.45 5.79 31.38
CA LEU A 134 -5.66 6.60 31.62
C LEU A 134 -5.33 8.09 31.67
N GLY A 135 -6.07 8.89 30.90
CA GLY A 135 -5.88 10.35 30.79
C GLY A 135 -4.57 10.78 30.14
N LYS A 136 -3.86 9.87 29.46
CA LYS A 136 -2.57 10.14 28.82
C LYS A 136 -2.69 10.19 27.31
N SER A 137 -1.78 10.96 26.68
CA SER A 137 -1.67 11.03 25.22
C SER A 137 -1.02 9.75 24.69
N VAL A 138 -1.72 9.07 23.78
CA VAL A 138 -1.24 7.87 23.07
C VAL A 138 -1.30 8.10 21.56
N LEU A 139 -0.27 7.67 20.84
CA LEU A 139 -0.15 7.87 19.41
C LEU A 139 -0.59 6.63 18.62
N GLY A 140 -1.26 6.87 17.49
CA GLY A 140 -1.50 5.89 16.44
C GLY A 140 -1.03 6.44 15.09
N LEU A 141 -1.10 5.62 14.06
CA LEU A 141 -1.04 6.06 12.67
C LEU A 141 -2.40 6.62 12.26
N SER A 142 -2.74 6.63 10.96
CA SER A 142 -4.07 7.07 10.55
C SER A 142 -5.19 6.22 11.18
N PRO A 143 -6.42 6.74 11.30
CA PRO A 143 -7.55 6.04 11.93
C PRO A 143 -7.83 4.66 11.32
N THR A 144 -7.51 4.46 10.05
CA THR A 144 -7.75 3.23 9.30
C THR A 144 -6.52 2.33 9.18
N SER A 145 -5.43 2.59 9.91
CA SER A 145 -4.29 1.68 9.95
C SER A 145 -4.56 0.52 10.91
N LEU A 146 -4.11 -0.69 10.55
CA LEU A 146 -4.35 -1.89 11.38
C LEU A 146 -3.79 -1.77 12.79
N VAL A 147 -2.60 -1.21 12.93
CA VAL A 147 -1.98 -1.04 14.26
C VAL A 147 -2.75 -0.06 15.14
N THR A 148 -3.35 0.97 14.54
CA THR A 148 -4.21 1.94 15.24
C THR A 148 -5.51 1.28 15.70
N LEU A 149 -6.20 0.60 14.80
CA LEU A 149 -7.45 -0.11 15.10
C LEU A 149 -7.23 -1.19 16.17
N TRP A 150 -6.18 -1.99 16.03
CA TRP A 150 -5.80 -2.96 17.06
C TRP A 150 -5.52 -2.26 18.40
N GLY A 151 -4.78 -1.16 18.40
CA GLY A 151 -4.47 -0.41 19.59
C GLY A 151 -5.71 0.16 20.27
N GLN A 152 -6.68 0.68 19.51
CA GLN A 152 -7.96 1.16 20.04
C GLN A 152 -8.76 0.02 20.68
N HIS A 153 -8.84 -1.15 20.03
CA HIS A 153 -9.49 -2.33 20.62
C HIS A 153 -8.82 -2.77 21.91
N TRP A 154 -7.48 -2.82 21.90
CA TRP A 154 -6.71 -3.17 23.11
C TRP A 154 -6.91 -2.18 24.25
N LEU A 155 -6.90 -0.87 23.98
CA LEU A 155 -7.20 0.16 24.99
C LEU A 155 -8.61 -0.03 25.55
N LYS A 156 -9.61 -0.19 24.69
CA LYS A 156 -11.01 -0.38 25.09
C LYS A 156 -11.19 -1.64 25.94
N GLN A 157 -10.54 -2.75 25.59
CA GLN A 157 -10.56 -3.99 26.40
C GLN A 157 -9.97 -3.79 27.80
N ASN A 158 -9.08 -2.81 27.97
CA ASN A 158 -8.49 -2.44 29.26
C ASN A 158 -9.22 -1.28 29.97
N GLY A 159 -10.41 -0.90 29.48
CA GLY A 159 -11.24 0.16 30.06
C GLY A 159 -10.75 1.57 29.77
N ILE A 160 -9.99 1.78 28.70
CA ILE A 160 -9.41 3.06 28.29
C ILE A 160 -10.10 3.50 27.01
N ASN A 161 -10.78 4.67 27.04
CA ASN A 161 -11.56 5.20 25.92
C ASN A 161 -11.05 6.55 25.41
N GLU A 162 -9.86 6.96 25.82
CA GLU A 162 -9.26 8.21 25.34
C GLU A 162 -8.95 8.14 23.85
N PRO A 163 -9.17 9.25 23.11
CA PRO A 163 -8.87 9.30 21.69
C PRO A 163 -7.37 9.24 21.44
N LEU A 164 -6.99 8.56 20.38
CA LEU A 164 -5.61 8.55 19.90
C LEU A 164 -5.27 9.85 19.15
N ARG A 165 -4.03 10.29 19.28
CA ARG A 165 -3.44 11.29 18.39
C ARG A 165 -2.78 10.57 17.22
N TYR A 166 -2.92 11.10 16.00
CA TYR A 166 -2.42 10.44 14.80
C TYR A 166 -1.16 11.10 14.27
N VAL A 167 -0.27 10.28 13.72
CA VAL A 167 0.94 10.70 13.01
C VAL A 167 1.03 9.98 11.66
N SER A 168 1.69 10.61 10.70
CA SER A 168 1.75 10.10 9.33
C SER A 168 2.73 8.96 9.10
N ALA A 169 3.72 8.80 9.98
CA ALA A 169 4.80 7.82 9.80
C ALA A 169 5.13 7.10 11.11
N SER A 170 5.46 5.81 11.02
CA SER A 170 5.72 4.97 12.19
C SER A 170 7.00 5.35 12.96
N ASP A 171 8.03 5.85 12.29
CA ASP A 171 9.24 6.34 12.95
C ASP A 171 8.97 7.62 13.78
N SER A 172 7.99 8.43 13.38
CA SER A 172 7.53 9.58 14.16
C SER A 172 6.90 9.16 15.48
N VAL A 173 6.21 8.01 15.53
CA VAL A 173 5.67 7.47 16.81
C VAL A 173 6.79 7.28 17.83
N ALA A 174 7.87 6.59 17.44
CA ALA A 174 9.01 6.33 18.33
C ALA A 174 9.67 7.63 18.81
N ARG A 175 9.91 8.58 17.91
CA ARG A 175 10.56 9.85 18.24
C ARG A 175 9.72 10.70 19.19
N LEU A 176 8.42 10.81 18.96
CA LEU A 176 7.52 11.61 19.81
C LEU A 176 7.32 10.98 21.18
N VAL A 177 7.30 9.64 21.29
CA VAL A 177 7.29 8.94 22.58
C VAL A 177 8.58 9.23 23.36
N LEU A 178 9.75 9.19 22.71
CA LEU A 178 11.03 9.49 23.34
C LEU A 178 11.18 10.96 23.71
N ALA A 179 10.58 11.88 22.95
CA ALA A 179 10.55 13.31 23.25
C ALA A 179 9.59 13.67 24.41
N GLY A 180 8.72 12.73 24.83
CA GLY A 180 7.73 12.97 25.87
C GLY A 180 6.44 13.66 25.39
N ASP A 181 6.27 13.84 24.09
CA ASP A 181 5.03 14.41 23.49
C ASP A 181 3.82 13.48 23.65
N ALA A 182 4.08 12.20 23.83
CA ALA A 182 3.12 11.18 24.19
C ALA A 182 3.77 10.13 25.09
N VAL A 183 2.96 9.46 25.93
CA VAL A 183 3.49 8.44 26.85
C VAL A 183 3.64 7.07 26.21
N ALA A 184 2.89 6.81 25.15
CA ALA A 184 2.91 5.55 24.41
C ALA A 184 2.52 5.76 22.93
N GLY A 185 2.77 4.75 22.11
CA GLY A 185 2.34 4.76 20.72
C GLY A 185 2.28 3.37 20.13
N PHE A 186 1.46 3.21 19.09
CA PHE A 186 1.27 1.96 18.37
C PHE A 186 2.02 1.95 17.06
N MET A 187 2.69 0.84 16.76
CA MET A 187 3.29 0.56 15.46
C MET A 187 3.35 -0.95 15.21
N SER A 188 3.79 -1.37 14.01
CA SER A 188 4.08 -2.79 13.79
C SER A 188 5.44 -3.17 14.36
N LEU A 189 5.56 -4.44 14.78
CA LEU A 189 6.84 -4.98 15.25
C LEU A 189 7.94 -4.85 14.17
N ALA A 190 7.59 -5.08 12.89
CA ALA A 190 8.53 -4.92 11.78
C ALA A 190 9.04 -3.48 11.64
N ASN A 191 8.17 -2.48 11.82
CA ASN A 191 8.59 -1.08 11.80
C ASN A 191 9.47 -0.73 13.00
N TYR A 192 9.17 -1.26 14.20
CA TYR A 192 10.07 -1.12 15.34
C TYR A 192 11.46 -1.73 15.07
N GLN A 193 11.49 -2.93 14.51
CA GLN A 193 12.76 -3.61 14.17
C GLN A 193 13.58 -2.89 13.08
N SER A 194 12.93 -2.03 12.30
CA SER A 194 13.58 -1.18 11.28
C SER A 194 14.12 0.14 11.83
N LEU A 195 13.84 0.48 13.09
CA LEU A 195 14.45 1.63 13.75
C LEU A 195 15.94 1.40 14.00
N SER A 196 16.72 2.48 14.18
CA SER A 196 18.11 2.35 14.59
C SER A 196 18.23 1.64 15.95
N ARG A 197 19.32 0.90 16.16
CA ARG A 197 19.56 0.22 17.44
C ARG A 197 19.54 1.19 18.64
N GLU A 198 19.99 2.43 18.43
CA GLU A 198 19.95 3.48 19.45
C GLU A 198 18.52 3.83 19.85
N LEU A 199 17.59 3.96 18.90
CA LEU A 199 16.18 4.22 19.20
C LEU A 199 15.52 3.01 19.85
N GLN A 200 15.80 1.79 19.34
CA GLN A 200 15.26 0.56 19.93
C GLN A 200 15.68 0.40 21.40
N ALA A 201 16.94 0.68 21.74
CA ALA A 201 17.46 0.57 23.11
C ALA A 201 16.82 1.52 24.12
N LYS A 202 16.20 2.61 23.65
CA LYS A 202 15.50 3.61 24.49
C LYS A 202 14.01 3.34 24.64
N LEU A 203 13.50 2.28 23.97
CA LEU A 203 12.09 1.93 23.93
C LEU A 203 11.89 0.52 24.50
N ARG A 204 10.73 0.27 25.07
CA ARG A 204 10.29 -1.08 25.42
C ARG A 204 8.83 -1.29 25.05
N PHE A 205 8.45 -2.54 24.95
CA PHE A 205 7.07 -2.92 24.70
C PHE A 205 6.26 -2.90 26.01
N LEU A 206 5.10 -2.26 25.96
CA LEU A 206 4.06 -2.43 26.95
C LEU A 206 3.25 -3.70 26.66
N VAL A 207 3.01 -3.95 25.38
CA VAL A 207 2.34 -5.17 24.89
C VAL A 207 2.76 -5.46 23.44
N ILE A 208 2.72 -6.74 23.08
CA ILE A 208 2.85 -7.24 21.70
C ILE A 208 1.60 -8.07 21.40
N SER A 209 0.97 -7.85 20.24
CA SER A 209 -0.20 -8.65 19.84
C SER A 209 0.15 -10.10 19.53
N ASP A 210 -0.83 -10.98 19.55
CA ASP A 210 -0.76 -12.21 18.78
C ASP A 210 -0.58 -11.92 17.28
N PRO A 211 -0.12 -12.91 16.48
CA PRO A 211 -0.07 -12.76 15.04
C PRO A 211 -1.44 -12.41 14.45
N ILE A 212 -1.50 -11.39 13.62
CA ILE A 212 -2.68 -10.98 12.85
C ILE A 212 -2.37 -11.03 11.36
N ALA A 213 -3.41 -11.09 10.51
CA ALA A 213 -3.22 -11.11 9.06
C ALA A 213 -2.41 -9.88 8.60
N GLY A 214 -1.22 -10.15 8.07
CA GLY A 214 -0.21 -9.15 7.73
C GLY A 214 -0.45 -8.47 6.40
N ARG A 215 0.64 -8.06 5.75
CA ARG A 215 0.59 -7.47 4.42
C ARG A 215 0.31 -8.54 3.36
N VAL A 216 -0.72 -8.30 2.56
CA VAL A 216 -1.22 -9.19 1.52
C VAL A 216 -1.10 -8.52 0.17
N TYR A 217 -0.69 -9.28 -0.83
CA TYR A 217 -0.69 -8.88 -2.23
C TYR A 217 -2.07 -9.21 -2.81
N MET A 218 -2.83 -8.16 -3.13
CA MET A 218 -4.20 -8.24 -3.63
C MET A 218 -4.23 -7.93 -5.12
N LEU A 219 -4.68 -8.88 -5.93
CA LEU A 219 -4.79 -8.76 -7.38
C LEU A 219 -6.13 -8.15 -7.78
N ASN A 220 -6.13 -7.08 -8.55
CA ASN A 220 -7.33 -6.51 -9.13
C ASN A 220 -7.96 -7.51 -10.11
N LYS A 221 -9.29 -7.58 -10.13
CA LYS A 221 -10.04 -8.46 -11.04
C LYS A 221 -9.71 -8.23 -12.52
N ARG A 222 -9.35 -7.00 -12.93
CA ARG A 222 -8.92 -6.69 -14.30
C ARG A 222 -7.64 -7.40 -14.73
N GLN A 223 -6.85 -7.88 -13.77
CA GLN A 223 -5.58 -8.57 -13.98
C GLN A 223 -5.69 -10.09 -13.82
N LEU A 224 -6.87 -10.66 -13.65
CA LEU A 224 -7.06 -12.11 -13.45
C LEU A 224 -6.48 -12.95 -14.59
N ALA A 225 -6.52 -12.47 -15.84
CA ALA A 225 -5.88 -13.13 -16.98
C ALA A 225 -4.35 -13.26 -16.83
N ASN A 226 -3.72 -12.39 -16.05
CA ASN A 226 -2.28 -12.38 -15.79
C ASN A 226 -1.91 -13.08 -14.47
N LYS A 227 -2.88 -13.65 -13.74
CA LYS A 227 -2.68 -14.18 -12.39
C LYS A 227 -1.51 -15.16 -12.31
N ASP A 228 -1.50 -16.20 -13.14
CA ASP A 228 -0.48 -17.24 -13.10
C ASP A 228 0.92 -16.67 -13.42
N LYS A 229 0.99 -15.75 -14.38
CA LYS A 229 2.22 -15.04 -14.73
C LYS A 229 2.73 -14.17 -13.57
N LEU A 230 1.85 -13.47 -12.89
CA LEU A 230 2.19 -12.64 -11.73
C LEU A 230 2.62 -13.50 -10.53
N GLU A 231 1.92 -14.60 -10.25
CA GLU A 231 2.33 -15.56 -9.20
C GLU A 231 3.70 -16.16 -9.49
N ALA A 232 3.98 -16.58 -10.73
CA ALA A 232 5.29 -17.06 -11.13
C ALA A 232 6.37 -15.98 -11.00
N THR A 233 6.06 -14.73 -11.36
CA THR A 233 7.00 -13.61 -11.23
C THR A 233 7.35 -13.33 -9.78
N LEU A 234 6.37 -13.36 -8.87
CA LEU A 234 6.58 -13.19 -7.44
C LEU A 234 7.40 -14.34 -6.83
N ALA A 235 7.16 -15.59 -7.27
CA ALA A 235 7.95 -16.74 -6.87
C ALA A 235 9.42 -16.61 -7.35
N ASN A 236 9.63 -16.27 -8.63
CA ASN A 236 10.97 -16.05 -9.19
C ASN A 236 11.69 -14.89 -8.50
N PHE A 237 10.97 -13.82 -8.13
CA PHE A 237 11.54 -12.74 -7.33
C PHE A 237 12.01 -13.26 -5.97
N ALA A 238 11.20 -14.08 -5.29
CA ALA A 238 11.55 -14.62 -3.98
C ALA A 238 12.82 -15.47 -4.01
N ASP A 239 13.06 -16.20 -5.10
CA ASP A 239 14.23 -17.06 -5.28
C ASP A 239 15.46 -16.31 -5.79
N SER A 240 15.32 -15.09 -6.30
CA SER A 240 16.40 -14.26 -6.82
C SER A 240 17.33 -13.74 -5.71
N ALA A 241 18.53 -13.30 -6.09
CA ALA A 241 19.45 -12.63 -5.17
C ALA A 241 18.84 -11.34 -4.57
N ASP A 242 18.17 -10.54 -5.42
CA ASP A 242 17.51 -9.31 -4.99
C ASP A 242 16.35 -9.58 -4.03
N GLY A 243 15.56 -10.62 -4.30
CA GLY A 243 14.46 -11.04 -3.42
C GLY A 243 14.96 -11.53 -2.06
N LYS A 244 16.00 -12.33 -2.03
CA LYS A 244 16.63 -12.79 -0.78
C LYS A 244 17.17 -11.61 0.05
N ALA A 245 17.89 -10.68 -0.59
CA ALA A 245 18.37 -9.46 0.06
C ALA A 245 17.22 -8.59 0.58
N TYR A 246 16.12 -8.47 -0.20
CA TYR A 246 14.91 -7.77 0.19
C TYR A 246 14.29 -8.38 1.45
N PHE A 247 14.06 -9.70 1.48
CA PHE A 247 13.47 -10.37 2.63
C PHE A 247 14.33 -10.28 3.88
N GLU A 248 15.65 -10.41 3.74
CA GLU A 248 16.60 -10.29 4.84
C GLU A 248 16.61 -8.86 5.41
N LYS A 249 16.75 -7.85 4.54
CA LYS A 249 16.80 -6.44 4.92
C LYS A 249 15.56 -6.00 5.69
N TYR A 250 14.37 -6.44 5.25
CA TYR A 250 13.09 -6.01 5.81
C TYR A 250 12.45 -7.04 6.76
N LYS A 251 13.18 -8.12 7.11
CA LYS A 251 12.75 -9.17 8.05
C LYS A 251 11.40 -9.80 7.67
N LEU A 252 11.23 -10.15 6.39
CA LEU A 252 9.95 -10.62 5.83
C LEU A 252 9.88 -12.14 5.62
N GLU A 253 11.01 -12.86 5.67
CA GLU A 253 11.14 -14.32 5.66
C GLU A 253 10.61 -15.01 4.38
N GLY A 254 10.36 -14.27 3.31
CA GLY A 254 9.81 -14.78 2.06
C GLY A 254 8.31 -14.72 1.97
N TYR A 255 7.77 -15.37 0.93
CA TYR A 255 6.32 -15.41 0.66
C TYR A 255 5.69 -16.74 1.05
N ARG A 256 4.40 -16.72 1.33
CA ARG A 256 3.51 -17.88 1.45
C ARG A 256 2.13 -17.58 0.88
N LYS A 257 1.40 -18.61 0.51
CA LYS A 257 -0.05 -18.50 0.23
C LYS A 257 -0.82 -18.25 1.53
N LEU A 258 -1.95 -17.58 1.42
CA LEU A 258 -2.87 -17.43 2.56
C LEU A 258 -3.53 -18.80 2.88
N LYS A 259 -3.81 -19.01 4.15
CA LYS A 259 -4.65 -20.14 4.58
C LYS A 259 -6.10 -19.88 4.18
N PRO A 260 -6.90 -20.92 3.95
CA PRO A 260 -8.34 -20.74 3.74
C PRO A 260 -8.96 -19.89 4.86
N LYS A 261 -9.76 -18.90 4.50
CA LYS A 261 -10.44 -17.98 5.43
C LYS A 261 -9.52 -17.15 6.34
N GLU A 262 -8.22 -17.04 6.03
CA GLU A 262 -7.28 -16.27 6.86
C GLU A 262 -7.72 -14.80 7.00
N LEU A 263 -8.30 -14.22 5.96
CA LEU A 263 -8.79 -12.83 5.99
C LEU A 263 -10.12 -12.66 6.70
N ASP A 264 -10.89 -13.72 6.98
CA ASP A 264 -12.18 -13.61 7.64
C ASP A 264 -12.05 -13.06 9.08
N SER A 265 -10.94 -13.34 9.75
CA SER A 265 -10.61 -12.76 11.07
C SER A 265 -10.47 -11.24 11.06
N MET A 266 -10.33 -10.64 9.89
CA MET A 266 -10.20 -9.20 9.69
C MET A 266 -11.54 -8.48 9.50
N ASP A 267 -12.66 -9.18 9.44
CA ASP A 267 -13.98 -8.59 9.22
C ASP A 267 -14.32 -7.43 10.19
N PRO A 268 -14.06 -7.52 11.52
CA PRO A 268 -14.35 -6.40 12.42
C PRO A 268 -13.58 -5.13 12.05
N TYR A 269 -12.29 -5.24 11.75
CA TYR A 269 -11.45 -4.10 11.35
C TYR A 269 -11.82 -3.56 9.96
N ALA A 270 -12.16 -4.44 9.01
CA ALA A 270 -12.66 -4.04 7.69
C ALA A 270 -13.97 -3.26 7.78
N ALA A 271 -14.87 -3.67 8.69
CA ALA A 271 -16.12 -2.96 8.95
C ALA A 271 -15.88 -1.53 9.48
N GLU A 272 -14.91 -1.32 10.37
CA GLU A 272 -14.54 0.01 10.87
C GLU A 272 -13.98 0.90 9.77
N VAL A 273 -13.10 0.36 8.92
CA VAL A 273 -12.60 1.10 7.74
C VAL A 273 -13.76 1.51 6.84
N ARG A 274 -14.68 0.59 6.55
CA ARG A 274 -15.87 0.86 5.71
C ARG A 274 -16.73 1.98 6.30
N GLN A 275 -16.87 2.06 7.62
CA GLN A 275 -17.60 3.15 8.29
C GLN A 275 -16.86 4.49 8.15
N THR A 276 -15.55 4.49 8.30
CA THR A 276 -14.72 5.70 8.17
C THR A 276 -14.70 6.26 6.75
N LEU A 277 -14.94 5.43 5.74
CA LEU A 277 -14.94 5.84 4.32
C LEU A 277 -16.28 6.41 3.84
N LYS A 278 -17.35 6.28 4.60
CA LYS A 278 -18.68 6.88 4.32
C LYS A 278 -18.71 8.35 4.64
#